data_e75ab85f2be6978eb3c67cd79d793d95
#
_entry.id   e75ab85f2be6978eb3c67cd79d793d95
#
_cell.length_a   1.000
_cell.length_b   1.000
_cell.length_c   1.000
_cell.angle_alpha   90.00
_cell.angle_beta   90.00
_cell.angle_gamma   90.00
#
_symmetry.space_group_name_H-M   'P 1'
#
loop_
_entity.id
_entity.type
_entity.pdbx_description
1 polymer ?
#
loop_
_entity_poly.entity_id
_entity_poly.type
_entity_poly.pdbx_seq_one_letter_code
_entity_poly.pdbx_strand_id
1 'polypeptide(L)'
;MIRSTKVMGVLNITPDSFSDGGEHCQPNRALKTAQRLAKQGAHIIDIGAQSTRPGAELLAPEQELKRLLPALLLICQARQEGELPADLLLSLDTFHAPVAAKALELGVNWINDVSAGTADGAMLPLVAKAGCPYVLMHRRGSSQTMANFCNYNDVVSDVIAELQQRSAAALNAGIKREQMWWDPGLGFAKTTSQNLALLEGLPQLAAHGYPLLVGPSRKRFIGEILKENRAKARSWGTAAAVCKAIAGGAAMVRVHDVASMRQICQMADALWPNEIA
;
A
#
# COMPACT_ATOMS: atom_id res chain seq x y z
N MET A 1 19.13 15.23 -9.52
CA MET A 1 17.91 15.71 -8.80
C MET A 1 17.73 14.87 -7.56
N ILE A 2 17.55 15.49 -6.39
CA ILE A 2 17.26 14.74 -5.14
C ILE A 2 15.88 14.10 -5.29
N ARG A 3 15.80 12.78 -5.13
CA ARG A 3 14.55 12.05 -5.24
C ARG A 3 13.68 12.36 -4.01
N SER A 4 12.51 12.96 -4.20
CA SER A 4 11.55 13.19 -3.12
C SER A 4 10.71 11.93 -2.89
N THR A 5 10.67 11.43 -1.64
CA THR A 5 9.85 10.29 -1.24
C THR A 5 8.37 10.60 -1.43
N LYS A 6 7.66 9.75 -2.17
CA LYS A 6 6.22 9.90 -2.36
C LYS A 6 5.45 9.44 -1.12
N VAL A 7 4.33 10.11 -0.84
CA VAL A 7 3.42 9.74 0.25
C VAL A 7 2.12 9.20 -0.35
N MET A 8 1.82 7.94 -0.05
CA MET A 8 0.57 7.27 -0.39
C MET A 8 -0.33 7.27 0.86
N GLY A 9 -1.44 8.01 0.79
CA GLY A 9 -2.43 8.11 1.86
C GLY A 9 -3.42 6.97 1.82
N VAL A 10 -3.67 6.32 2.95
CA VAL A 10 -4.62 5.19 3.06
C VAL A 10 -6.05 5.69 3.23
N LEU A 11 -6.95 5.22 2.36
CA LEU A 11 -8.39 5.45 2.45
C LEU A 11 -9.11 4.09 2.51
N ASN A 12 -9.53 3.67 3.71
CA ASN A 12 -10.27 2.43 3.91
C ASN A 12 -11.78 2.68 3.86
N ILE A 13 -12.48 1.94 2.99
CA ILE A 13 -13.93 1.91 2.87
C ILE A 13 -14.44 0.62 3.54
N THR A 14 -14.24 0.53 4.86
CA THR A 14 -14.73 -0.60 5.65
C THR A 14 -15.84 -0.14 6.60
N PRO A 15 -16.79 -1.00 6.99
CA PRO A 15 -17.87 -0.64 7.92
C PRO A 15 -17.36 0.04 9.20
N ASP A 16 -16.27 -0.47 9.77
CA ASP A 16 -15.66 0.07 11.00
C ASP A 16 -15.03 1.45 10.81
N SER A 17 -14.68 1.81 9.58
CA SER A 17 -14.06 3.12 9.29
C SER A 17 -15.08 4.27 9.30
N PHE A 18 -16.39 3.94 9.26
CA PHE A 18 -17.48 4.90 9.09
C PHE A 18 -18.70 4.60 9.98
N SER A 19 -18.51 3.98 11.14
CA SER A 19 -19.54 3.40 12.00
C SER A 19 -20.66 4.33 12.48
N ASP A 20 -20.54 5.66 12.33
CA ASP A 20 -21.48 6.62 12.91
C ASP A 20 -22.51 7.20 11.92
N GLY A 21 -22.76 6.56 10.79
CA GLY A 21 -23.73 7.06 9.82
C GLY A 21 -24.10 6.02 8.77
N GLY A 22 -25.39 5.87 8.47
CA GLY A 22 -25.94 4.86 7.57
C GLY A 22 -25.26 4.75 6.19
N GLU A 23 -25.61 3.72 5.41
CA GLU A 23 -24.98 3.35 4.14
C GLU A 23 -24.82 4.53 3.13
N HIS A 24 -25.77 5.47 3.10
CA HIS A 24 -25.74 6.64 2.22
C HIS A 24 -24.71 7.72 2.62
N CYS A 25 -24.20 7.68 3.86
CA CYS A 25 -23.18 8.64 4.32
C CYS A 25 -21.75 8.21 4.00
N GLN A 26 -21.51 6.93 3.71
CA GLN A 26 -20.16 6.38 3.49
C GLN A 26 -19.45 6.96 2.24
N PRO A 27 -20.07 7.08 1.05
CA PRO A 27 -19.42 7.63 -0.14
C PRO A 27 -18.97 9.08 0.04
N ASN A 28 -19.84 9.93 0.62
CA ASN A 28 -19.52 11.33 0.89
C ASN A 28 -18.39 11.50 1.93
N ARG A 29 -18.33 10.63 2.95
CA ARG A 29 -17.25 10.62 3.93
C ARG A 29 -15.94 10.17 3.29
N ALA A 30 -15.98 9.20 2.36
CA ALA A 30 -14.82 8.78 1.59
C ALA A 30 -14.28 9.94 0.73
N LEU A 31 -15.15 10.66 0.02
CA LEU A 31 -14.76 11.85 -0.76
C LEU A 31 -14.14 12.93 0.14
N LYS A 32 -14.77 13.29 1.26
CA LYS A 32 -14.20 14.26 2.23
C LYS A 32 -12.84 13.79 2.75
N THR A 33 -12.66 12.49 2.95
CA THR A 33 -11.37 11.93 3.38
C THR A 33 -10.34 12.05 2.26
N ALA A 34 -10.70 11.75 1.00
CA ALA A 34 -9.83 11.92 -0.14
C ALA A 34 -9.37 13.39 -0.30
N GLN A 35 -10.31 14.34 -0.23
CA GLN A 35 -10.02 15.79 -0.26
C GLN A 35 -9.08 16.20 0.87
N ARG A 36 -9.31 15.70 2.09
CA ARG A 36 -8.43 15.95 3.24
C ARG A 36 -7.03 15.38 3.03
N LEU A 37 -6.89 14.13 2.56
CA LEU A 37 -5.59 13.51 2.29
C LEU A 37 -4.83 14.27 1.18
N ALA A 38 -5.53 14.68 0.12
CA ALA A 38 -4.96 15.51 -0.94
C ALA A 38 -4.44 16.84 -0.38
N LYS A 39 -5.27 17.58 0.38
CA LYS A 39 -4.88 18.82 1.04
C LYS A 39 -3.69 18.66 1.99
N GLN A 40 -3.54 17.49 2.62
CA GLN A 40 -2.42 17.16 3.49
C GLN A 40 -1.13 16.80 2.71
N GLY A 41 -1.18 16.76 1.37
CA GLY A 41 -0.03 16.53 0.50
C GLY A 41 0.22 15.07 0.16
N ALA A 42 -0.81 14.22 0.15
CA ALA A 42 -0.71 12.90 -0.45
C ALA A 42 -0.46 13.04 -1.96
N HIS A 43 0.49 12.28 -2.48
CA HIS A 43 0.73 12.17 -3.93
C HIS A 43 -0.17 11.12 -4.57
N ILE A 44 -0.53 10.11 -3.79
CA ILE A 44 -1.38 8.99 -4.19
C ILE A 44 -2.35 8.73 -3.04
N ILE A 45 -3.62 8.45 -3.36
CA ILE A 45 -4.60 7.92 -2.39
C ILE A 45 -4.85 6.47 -2.73
N ASP A 46 -4.59 5.59 -1.77
CA ASP A 46 -4.78 4.15 -1.90
C ASP A 46 -6.11 3.74 -1.25
N ILE A 47 -7.06 3.35 -2.10
CA ILE A 47 -8.45 3.10 -1.74
C ILE A 47 -8.64 1.59 -1.60
N GLY A 48 -9.15 1.13 -0.45
CA GLY A 48 -9.41 -0.28 -0.22
C GLY A 48 -10.73 -0.51 0.51
N ALA A 49 -11.49 -1.52 0.08
CA ALA A 49 -12.74 -1.95 0.73
C ALA A 49 -12.61 -3.30 1.44
N GLN A 50 -11.50 -4.00 1.23
CA GLN A 50 -11.14 -5.26 1.85
C GLN A 50 -10.17 -5.03 3.02
N SER A 51 -10.50 -5.54 4.20
CA SER A 51 -9.54 -5.54 5.32
C SER A 51 -8.52 -6.66 5.12
N THR A 52 -7.23 -6.32 5.17
CA THR A 52 -6.12 -7.27 5.11
C THR A 52 -5.45 -7.50 6.47
N ARG A 53 -6.08 -7.02 7.56
CA ARG A 53 -5.59 -7.22 8.94
C ARG A 53 -5.63 -8.71 9.32
N PRO A 54 -4.76 -9.17 10.24
CA PRO A 54 -4.84 -10.53 10.76
C PRO A 54 -6.24 -10.88 11.26
N GLY A 55 -6.78 -12.04 10.82
CA GLY A 55 -8.11 -12.51 11.18
C GLY A 55 -9.28 -11.88 10.41
N ALA A 56 -9.03 -10.95 9.50
CA ALA A 56 -10.10 -10.35 8.70
C ALA A 56 -10.76 -11.38 7.77
N GLU A 57 -12.07 -11.31 7.67
CA GLU A 57 -12.86 -12.09 6.72
C GLU A 57 -12.56 -11.62 5.27
N LEU A 58 -12.46 -12.58 4.36
CA LEU A 58 -12.27 -12.29 2.95
C LEU A 58 -13.62 -12.03 2.30
N LEU A 59 -13.74 -10.93 1.57
CA LEU A 59 -14.92 -10.60 0.79
C LEU A 59 -14.86 -11.31 -0.57
N ALA A 60 -16.02 -11.71 -1.08
CA ALA A 60 -16.15 -12.04 -2.49
C ALA A 60 -16.01 -10.76 -3.35
N PRO A 61 -15.53 -10.88 -4.62
CA PRO A 61 -15.34 -9.72 -5.50
C PRO A 61 -16.58 -8.83 -5.63
N GLU A 62 -17.76 -9.41 -5.70
CA GLU A 62 -19.05 -8.70 -5.82
C GLU A 62 -19.35 -7.88 -4.56
N GLN A 63 -19.02 -8.41 -3.39
CA GLN A 63 -19.19 -7.71 -2.11
C GLN A 63 -18.20 -6.55 -1.98
N GLU A 64 -16.94 -6.76 -2.42
CA GLU A 64 -15.93 -5.70 -2.45
C GLU A 64 -16.36 -4.58 -3.41
N LEU A 65 -16.81 -4.91 -4.62
CA LEU A 65 -17.33 -3.94 -5.58
C LEU A 65 -18.54 -3.17 -5.02
N LYS A 66 -19.50 -3.85 -4.41
CA LYS A 66 -20.66 -3.19 -3.79
C LYS A 66 -20.26 -2.14 -2.75
N ARG A 67 -19.21 -2.39 -1.98
CA ARG A 67 -18.68 -1.42 -0.98
C ARG A 67 -17.90 -0.28 -1.64
N LEU A 68 -17.10 -0.62 -2.64
CA LEU A 68 -16.12 0.28 -3.25
C LEU A 68 -16.76 1.29 -4.20
N LEU A 69 -17.62 0.80 -5.12
CA LEU A 69 -18.09 1.56 -6.28
C LEU A 69 -18.73 2.90 -5.93
N PRO A 70 -19.63 3.03 -4.94
CA PRO A 70 -20.27 4.30 -4.66
C PRO A 70 -19.26 5.41 -4.27
N ALA A 71 -18.25 5.05 -3.48
CA ALA A 71 -17.22 5.99 -3.07
C ALA A 71 -16.22 6.27 -4.21
N LEU A 72 -15.82 5.24 -4.94
CA LEU A 72 -14.88 5.37 -6.05
C LEU A 72 -15.43 6.27 -7.16
N LEU A 73 -16.71 6.11 -7.52
CA LEU A 73 -17.38 6.96 -8.51
C LEU A 73 -17.32 8.43 -8.11
N LEU A 74 -17.70 8.76 -6.86
CA LEU A 74 -17.64 10.15 -6.36
C LEU A 74 -16.20 10.72 -6.37
N ILE A 75 -15.21 9.92 -5.97
CA ILE A 75 -13.82 10.38 -5.95
C ILE A 75 -13.28 10.61 -7.36
N CYS A 76 -13.59 9.71 -8.31
CA CYS A 76 -13.19 9.86 -9.70
C CYS A 76 -13.87 11.06 -10.37
N GLN A 77 -15.16 11.25 -10.11
CA GLN A 77 -15.92 12.41 -10.59
C GLN A 77 -15.34 13.72 -10.03
N ALA A 78 -15.14 13.82 -8.70
CA ALA A 78 -14.55 14.99 -8.06
C ALA A 78 -13.16 15.35 -8.63
N ARG A 79 -12.36 14.34 -9.03
CA ARG A 79 -11.08 14.57 -9.70
C ARG A 79 -11.28 15.14 -11.10
N GLN A 80 -12.25 14.63 -11.87
CA GLN A 80 -12.57 15.14 -13.22
C GLN A 80 -13.11 16.57 -13.18
N GLU A 81 -13.89 16.91 -12.14
CA GLU A 81 -14.49 18.23 -11.93
C GLU A 81 -13.50 19.26 -11.30
N GLY A 82 -12.26 18.83 -10.97
CA GLY A 82 -11.24 19.71 -10.40
C GLY A 82 -11.36 19.97 -8.91
N GLU A 83 -12.22 19.24 -8.19
CA GLU A 83 -12.31 19.29 -6.72
C GLU A 83 -11.13 18.60 -6.02
N LEU A 84 -10.39 17.77 -6.75
CA LEU A 84 -9.14 17.15 -6.32
C LEU A 84 -8.02 17.62 -7.26
N PRO A 85 -6.76 17.71 -6.77
CA PRO A 85 -5.62 18.09 -7.62
C PRO A 85 -5.49 17.19 -8.86
N ALA A 86 -5.21 17.79 -10.01
CA ALA A 86 -5.11 17.05 -11.30
C ALA A 86 -3.95 16.03 -11.30
N ASP A 87 -2.90 16.30 -10.55
CA ASP A 87 -1.71 15.44 -10.38
C ASP A 87 -1.86 14.38 -9.28
N LEU A 88 -3.00 14.41 -8.54
CA LEU A 88 -3.30 13.38 -7.54
C LEU A 88 -3.58 12.04 -8.22
N LEU A 89 -2.79 11.03 -7.87
CA LEU A 89 -2.98 9.68 -8.37
C LEU A 89 -3.92 8.88 -7.44
N LEU A 90 -4.70 7.98 -8.04
CA LEU A 90 -5.55 7.03 -7.32
C LEU A 90 -4.97 5.63 -7.48
N SER A 91 -4.85 4.92 -6.37
CA SER A 91 -4.46 3.52 -6.27
C SER A 91 -5.62 2.71 -5.72
N LEU A 92 -5.76 1.47 -6.15
CA LEU A 92 -6.71 0.52 -5.59
C LEU A 92 -5.99 -0.60 -4.87
N ASP A 93 -6.28 -0.76 -3.56
CA ASP A 93 -5.83 -1.89 -2.72
C ASP A 93 -6.82 -3.04 -2.88
N THR A 94 -6.52 -3.95 -3.82
CA THR A 94 -7.32 -5.16 -4.08
C THR A 94 -6.45 -6.27 -4.67
N PHE A 95 -6.84 -7.51 -4.43
CA PHE A 95 -6.27 -8.71 -5.06
C PHE A 95 -7.29 -9.44 -5.96
N HIS A 96 -8.44 -8.82 -6.24
CA HIS A 96 -9.46 -9.36 -7.14
C HIS A 96 -9.41 -8.67 -8.50
N ALA A 97 -9.13 -9.42 -9.57
CA ALA A 97 -9.02 -8.88 -10.92
C ALA A 97 -10.33 -8.20 -11.42
N PRO A 98 -11.55 -8.71 -11.16
CA PRO A 98 -12.77 -8.02 -11.54
C PRO A 98 -12.93 -6.65 -10.87
N VAL A 99 -12.50 -6.52 -9.61
CA VAL A 99 -12.54 -5.26 -8.87
C VAL A 99 -11.54 -4.26 -9.45
N ALA A 100 -10.32 -4.74 -9.72
CA ALA A 100 -9.25 -3.95 -10.35
C ALA A 100 -9.68 -3.48 -11.75
N ALA A 101 -10.27 -4.36 -12.57
CA ALA A 101 -10.76 -4.01 -13.90
C ALA A 101 -11.76 -2.86 -13.85
N LYS A 102 -12.75 -2.96 -12.96
CA LYS A 102 -13.78 -1.91 -12.83
C LYS A 102 -13.20 -0.58 -12.35
N ALA A 103 -12.25 -0.61 -11.45
CA ALA A 103 -11.58 0.60 -10.96
C ALA A 103 -10.72 1.27 -12.05
N LEU A 104 -10.01 0.50 -12.86
CA LEU A 104 -9.23 1.02 -14.00
C LEU A 104 -10.14 1.67 -15.05
N GLU A 105 -11.31 1.09 -15.35
CA GLU A 105 -12.32 1.73 -16.22
C GLU A 105 -12.79 3.10 -15.71
N LEU A 106 -12.84 3.28 -14.39
CA LEU A 106 -13.20 4.54 -13.74
C LEU A 106 -12.05 5.55 -13.64
N GLY A 107 -10.85 5.17 -14.09
CA GLY A 107 -9.69 6.06 -14.13
C GLY A 107 -8.77 5.96 -12.91
N VAL A 108 -8.82 4.88 -12.15
CA VAL A 108 -7.76 4.57 -11.18
C VAL A 108 -6.44 4.36 -11.91
N ASN A 109 -5.35 4.83 -11.32
CA ASN A 109 -4.06 4.89 -11.98
C ASN A 109 -3.12 3.72 -11.62
N TRP A 110 -3.29 3.13 -10.41
CA TRP A 110 -2.41 2.13 -9.83
C TRP A 110 -3.19 0.95 -9.27
N ILE A 111 -2.60 -0.23 -9.31
CA ILE A 111 -3.09 -1.39 -8.56
C ILE A 111 -2.07 -1.75 -7.48
N ASN A 112 -2.53 -1.78 -6.23
CA ASN A 112 -1.79 -2.23 -5.07
C ASN A 112 -2.31 -3.61 -4.65
N ASP A 113 -1.59 -4.66 -5.06
CA ASP A 113 -2.00 -6.05 -4.82
C ASP A 113 -1.15 -6.70 -3.74
N VAL A 114 -1.74 -6.84 -2.56
CA VAL A 114 -1.08 -7.49 -1.41
C VAL A 114 -0.79 -8.98 -1.64
N SER A 115 -1.26 -9.57 -2.73
CA SER A 115 -1.00 -10.97 -3.10
C SER A 115 0.06 -11.13 -4.18
N ALA A 116 0.49 -10.04 -4.82
CA ALA A 116 1.39 -10.07 -5.96
C ALA A 116 0.91 -11.05 -7.07
N GLY A 117 -0.39 -11.02 -7.39
CA GLY A 117 -1.01 -11.84 -8.44
C GLY A 117 -1.28 -13.29 -8.07
N THR A 118 -1.09 -13.69 -6.81
CA THR A 118 -1.28 -15.10 -6.43
C THR A 118 -2.69 -15.46 -6.00
N ALA A 119 -3.50 -14.48 -5.62
CA ALA A 119 -4.87 -14.71 -5.17
C ALA A 119 -5.86 -14.85 -6.35
N ASP A 120 -5.60 -14.18 -7.46
CA ASP A 120 -6.42 -14.20 -8.66
C ASP A 120 -5.54 -14.31 -9.91
N GLY A 121 -5.64 -15.42 -10.63
CA GLY A 121 -4.83 -15.69 -11.82
C GLY A 121 -5.09 -14.73 -12.99
N ALA A 122 -6.20 -13.99 -13.00
CA ALA A 122 -6.53 -12.98 -14.00
C ALA A 122 -5.87 -11.61 -13.72
N MET A 123 -5.31 -11.38 -12.51
CA MET A 123 -4.74 -10.08 -12.14
C MET A 123 -3.56 -9.67 -13.00
N LEU A 124 -2.56 -10.55 -13.15
CA LEU A 124 -1.36 -10.21 -13.93
C LEU A 124 -1.67 -9.93 -15.41
N PRO A 125 -2.47 -10.74 -16.14
CA PRO A 125 -2.91 -10.41 -17.49
C PRO A 125 -3.68 -9.10 -17.59
N LEU A 126 -4.53 -8.79 -16.62
CA LEU A 126 -5.27 -7.52 -16.57
C LEU A 126 -4.32 -6.32 -16.46
N VAL A 127 -3.38 -6.36 -15.52
CA VAL A 127 -2.41 -5.28 -15.29
C VAL A 127 -1.49 -5.10 -16.51
N ALA A 128 -1.05 -6.19 -17.13
CA ALA A 128 -0.26 -6.16 -18.37
C ALA A 128 -1.01 -5.44 -19.50
N LYS A 129 -2.30 -5.76 -19.69
CA LYS A 129 -3.16 -5.12 -20.69
C LYS A 129 -3.41 -3.63 -20.35
N ALA A 130 -3.62 -3.30 -19.08
CA ALA A 130 -3.88 -1.93 -18.64
C ALA A 130 -2.64 -1.02 -18.72
N GLY A 131 -1.43 -1.59 -18.63
CA GLY A 131 -0.19 -0.83 -18.67
C GLY A 131 0.04 0.07 -17.44
N CYS A 132 -0.69 -0.14 -16.35
CA CYS A 132 -0.62 0.68 -15.14
C CYS A 132 0.50 0.23 -14.20
N PRO A 133 0.99 1.14 -13.30
CA PRO A 133 1.87 0.75 -12.21
C PRO A 133 1.22 -0.29 -11.29
N TYR A 134 2.03 -1.24 -10.82
CA TYR A 134 1.60 -2.39 -10.05
C TYR A 134 2.50 -2.65 -8.85
N VAL A 135 1.91 -2.71 -7.66
CA VAL A 135 2.63 -3.03 -6.44
C VAL A 135 2.56 -4.52 -6.18
N LEU A 136 3.73 -5.15 -6.16
CA LEU A 136 3.94 -6.54 -5.78
C LEU A 136 4.33 -6.57 -4.31
N MET A 137 3.38 -6.95 -3.43
CA MET A 137 3.69 -7.04 -2.00
C MET A 137 4.00 -8.49 -1.61
N HIS A 138 5.05 -8.64 -0.79
CA HIS A 138 5.39 -9.93 -0.20
C HIS A 138 4.45 -10.29 0.95
N ARG A 139 3.74 -11.41 0.81
CA ARG A 139 3.03 -12.08 1.91
C ARG A 139 3.09 -13.59 1.76
N ARG A 140 2.98 -14.29 2.89
CA ARG A 140 2.72 -15.74 2.94
C ARG A 140 1.35 -15.96 3.59
N GLY A 141 0.55 -16.86 3.02
CA GLY A 141 -0.81 -17.14 3.50
C GLY A 141 -1.82 -16.01 3.24
N SER A 142 -2.98 -16.11 3.86
CA SER A 142 -4.07 -15.12 3.84
C SER A 142 -4.11 -14.31 5.15
N SER A 143 -5.01 -13.33 5.24
CA SER A 143 -5.28 -12.62 6.52
C SER A 143 -5.59 -13.57 7.68
N GLN A 144 -6.23 -14.71 7.40
CA GLN A 144 -6.60 -15.70 8.41
C GLN A 144 -5.47 -16.67 8.78
N THR A 145 -4.55 -16.95 7.86
CA THR A 145 -3.53 -18.01 8.02
C THR A 145 -2.11 -17.49 8.14
N MET A 146 -1.83 -16.25 7.81
CA MET A 146 -0.47 -15.68 7.73
C MET A 146 0.35 -15.81 9.03
N ALA A 147 -0.29 -15.89 10.19
CA ALA A 147 0.40 -16.08 11.47
C ALA A 147 1.17 -17.42 11.52
N ASN A 148 0.75 -18.42 10.75
CA ASN A 148 1.37 -19.75 10.70
C ASN A 148 2.57 -19.82 9.73
N PHE A 149 2.86 -18.74 8.99
CA PHE A 149 3.87 -18.71 7.93
C PHE A 149 5.06 -17.78 8.24
N CYS A 150 5.32 -17.56 9.52
CA CYS A 150 6.45 -16.72 9.98
C CYS A 150 7.80 -17.46 10.01
N ASN A 151 7.91 -18.63 9.37
CA ASN A 151 9.15 -19.41 9.34
C ASN A 151 10.01 -18.95 8.16
N TYR A 152 11.13 -18.30 8.46
CA TYR A 152 12.14 -17.83 7.51
C TYR A 152 13.51 -18.38 7.93
N ASN A 153 14.35 -18.73 6.96
CA ASN A 153 15.76 -19.01 7.22
C ASN A 153 16.50 -17.69 7.46
N ASP A 154 16.38 -16.79 6.51
CA ASP A 154 16.73 -15.37 6.61
C ASP A 154 15.62 -14.54 5.97
N VAL A 155 14.95 -13.71 6.77
CA VAL A 155 13.73 -13.02 6.30
C VAL A 155 14.01 -12.05 5.14
N VAL A 156 15.19 -11.45 5.07
CA VAL A 156 15.55 -10.50 4.01
C VAL A 156 15.77 -11.25 2.71
N SER A 157 16.61 -12.28 2.73
CA SER A 157 16.93 -13.10 1.56
C SER A 157 15.71 -13.85 1.03
N ASP A 158 14.89 -14.42 1.93
CA ASP A 158 13.68 -15.15 1.54
C ASP A 158 12.65 -14.20 0.88
N VAL A 159 12.44 -12.99 1.44
CA VAL A 159 11.55 -11.97 0.87
C VAL A 159 12.05 -11.51 -0.49
N ILE A 160 13.35 -11.29 -0.67
CA ILE A 160 13.94 -10.95 -1.96
C ILE A 160 13.68 -12.06 -2.98
N ALA A 161 13.98 -13.32 -2.63
CA ALA A 161 13.80 -14.45 -3.53
C ALA A 161 12.32 -14.61 -3.97
N GLU A 162 11.38 -14.47 -3.03
CA GLU A 162 9.96 -14.55 -3.34
C GLU A 162 9.46 -13.37 -4.20
N LEU A 163 9.91 -12.14 -3.93
CA LEU A 163 9.60 -10.98 -4.78
C LEU A 163 10.20 -11.12 -6.19
N GLN A 164 11.41 -11.67 -6.33
CA GLN A 164 11.98 -11.98 -7.63
C GLN A 164 11.14 -13.01 -8.41
N GLN A 165 10.69 -14.07 -7.73
CA GLN A 165 9.79 -15.06 -8.33
C GLN A 165 8.47 -14.44 -8.80
N ARG A 166 7.86 -13.55 -7.99
CA ARG A 166 6.64 -12.82 -8.36
C ARG A 166 6.88 -11.87 -9.53
N SER A 167 8.02 -11.18 -9.52
CA SER A 167 8.42 -10.28 -10.63
C SER A 167 8.61 -11.05 -11.93
N ALA A 168 9.23 -12.23 -11.88
CA ALA A 168 9.36 -13.10 -13.06
C ALA A 168 7.99 -13.53 -13.61
N ALA A 169 7.04 -13.91 -12.73
CA ALA A 169 5.68 -14.23 -13.14
C ALA A 169 4.97 -13.03 -13.79
N ALA A 170 5.15 -11.82 -13.23
CA ALA A 170 4.58 -10.57 -13.76
C ALA A 170 5.19 -10.24 -15.16
N LEU A 171 6.51 -10.36 -15.31
CA LEU A 171 7.20 -10.20 -16.61
C LEU A 171 6.68 -11.19 -17.66
N ASN A 172 6.52 -12.46 -17.29
CA ASN A 172 5.99 -13.50 -18.18
C ASN A 172 4.54 -13.22 -18.59
N ALA A 173 3.76 -12.53 -17.75
CA ALA A 173 2.40 -12.08 -18.07
C ALA A 173 2.37 -10.82 -18.96
N GLY A 174 3.52 -10.19 -19.24
CA GLY A 174 3.65 -9.01 -20.09
C GLY A 174 3.68 -7.68 -19.31
N ILE A 175 3.74 -7.67 -17.98
CA ILE A 175 3.96 -6.46 -17.19
C ILE A 175 5.42 -6.03 -17.36
N LYS A 176 5.64 -4.76 -17.70
CA LYS A 176 6.99 -4.25 -17.89
C LYS A 176 7.66 -3.95 -16.55
N ARG A 177 9.00 -4.04 -16.52
CA ARG A 177 9.79 -3.82 -15.30
C ARG A 177 9.51 -2.45 -14.65
N GLU A 178 9.40 -1.42 -15.45
CA GLU A 178 9.15 -0.03 -15.00
C GLU A 178 7.77 0.20 -14.39
N GLN A 179 6.83 -0.74 -14.57
CA GLN A 179 5.51 -0.70 -13.95
C GLN A 179 5.54 -1.27 -12.52
N MET A 180 6.53 -2.10 -12.19
CA MET A 180 6.57 -2.87 -10.96
C MET A 180 7.18 -2.10 -9.80
N TRP A 181 6.51 -2.16 -8.65
CA TRP A 181 6.96 -1.67 -7.36
C TRP A 181 7.01 -2.82 -6.37
N TRP A 182 8.04 -2.89 -5.57
CA TRP A 182 8.14 -3.89 -4.52
C TRP A 182 7.68 -3.33 -3.18
N ASP A 183 6.88 -4.13 -2.44
CA ASP A 183 6.59 -3.89 -1.03
C ASP A 183 7.05 -5.11 -0.21
N PRO A 184 7.97 -4.95 0.75
CA PRO A 184 8.45 -6.03 1.61
C PRO A 184 7.37 -6.65 2.50
N GLY A 185 6.18 -6.04 2.57
CA GLY A 185 5.04 -6.57 3.31
C GLY A 185 5.24 -6.57 4.82
N LEU A 186 5.66 -5.44 5.41
CA LEU A 186 5.77 -5.31 6.86
C LEU A 186 4.45 -5.66 7.54
N GLY A 187 4.50 -6.51 8.57
CA GLY A 187 3.34 -6.95 9.33
C GLY A 187 2.51 -8.09 8.68
N PHE A 188 2.96 -8.62 7.53
CA PHE A 188 2.34 -9.77 6.87
C PHE A 188 3.22 -11.00 7.01
N ALA A 189 2.72 -12.05 7.70
CA ALA A 189 3.46 -13.29 7.99
C ALA A 189 4.87 -13.03 8.56
N LYS A 190 5.02 -12.10 9.48
CA LYS A 190 6.30 -11.71 10.05
C LYS A 190 6.16 -11.36 11.52
N THR A 191 7.09 -11.86 12.33
CA THR A 191 7.25 -11.49 13.75
C THR A 191 7.78 -10.06 13.89
N THR A 192 7.77 -9.51 15.09
CA THR A 192 8.32 -8.18 15.36
C THR A 192 9.81 -8.11 15.00
N SER A 193 10.62 -9.10 15.38
CA SER A 193 12.05 -9.16 15.04
C SER A 193 12.29 -9.23 13.53
N GLN A 194 11.47 -10.01 12.80
CA GLN A 194 11.56 -10.11 11.34
C GLN A 194 11.17 -8.80 10.64
N ASN A 195 10.18 -8.05 11.17
CA ASN A 195 9.86 -6.72 10.64
C ASN A 195 11.00 -5.72 10.83
N LEU A 196 11.69 -5.77 11.97
CA LEU A 196 12.88 -4.94 12.22
C LEU A 196 14.03 -5.31 11.29
N ALA A 197 14.31 -6.61 11.13
CA ALA A 197 15.33 -7.10 10.21
C ALA A 197 15.05 -6.68 8.75
N LEU A 198 13.77 -6.71 8.31
CA LEU A 198 13.39 -6.22 6.99
C LEU A 198 13.59 -4.71 6.82
N LEU A 199 13.28 -3.90 7.84
CA LEU A 199 13.57 -2.47 7.81
C LEU A 199 15.07 -2.19 7.72
N GLU A 200 15.90 -3.02 8.37
CA GLU A 200 17.36 -2.96 8.27
C GLU A 200 17.85 -3.40 6.89
N GLY A 201 17.23 -4.43 6.31
CA GLY A 201 17.59 -5.01 5.01
C GLY A 201 17.03 -4.27 3.79
N LEU A 202 16.31 -3.15 3.94
CA LEU A 202 15.76 -2.40 2.78
C LEU A 202 16.81 -2.00 1.73
N PRO A 203 18.07 -1.63 2.08
CA PRO A 203 19.08 -1.36 1.07
C PRO A 203 19.37 -2.55 0.15
N GLN A 204 19.28 -3.79 0.69
CA GLN A 204 19.45 -5.00 -0.10
C GLN A 204 18.29 -5.17 -1.10
N LEU A 205 17.03 -4.91 -0.68
CA LEU A 205 15.89 -4.92 -1.59
C LEU A 205 16.01 -3.83 -2.67
N ALA A 206 16.41 -2.61 -2.27
CA ALA A 206 16.57 -1.49 -3.20
C ALA A 206 17.63 -1.76 -4.28
N ALA A 207 18.69 -2.49 -3.94
CA ALA A 207 19.76 -2.87 -4.87
C ALA A 207 19.27 -3.72 -6.06
N HIS A 208 18.08 -4.33 -5.98
CA HIS A 208 17.46 -5.05 -7.11
C HIS A 208 16.85 -4.11 -8.17
N GLY A 209 16.84 -2.79 -7.93
CA GLY A 209 16.44 -1.78 -8.91
C GLY A 209 14.92 -1.68 -9.14
N TYR A 210 14.09 -2.27 -8.28
CA TYR A 210 12.67 -1.98 -8.21
C TYR A 210 12.41 -0.87 -7.18
N PRO A 211 11.61 0.15 -7.51
CA PRO A 211 11.25 1.16 -6.52
C PRO A 211 10.49 0.52 -5.37
N LEU A 212 10.84 0.90 -4.13
CA LEU A 212 10.23 0.34 -2.93
C LEU A 212 9.07 1.20 -2.44
N LEU A 213 7.91 0.57 -2.21
CA LEU A 213 6.82 1.05 -1.38
C LEU A 213 6.91 0.39 -0.01
N VAL A 214 6.91 1.19 1.06
CA VAL A 214 6.99 0.66 2.42
C VAL A 214 5.83 1.17 3.27
N GLY A 215 5.05 0.24 3.83
CA GLY A 215 3.85 0.54 4.62
C GLY A 215 4.00 0.23 6.11
N PRO A 216 4.75 1.01 6.92
CA PRO A 216 4.94 0.73 8.35
C PRO A 216 3.80 1.25 9.23
N SER A 217 2.90 2.07 8.68
CA SER A 217 1.96 2.91 9.43
C SER A 217 1.04 2.12 10.36
N ARG A 218 1.14 2.42 11.66
CA ARG A 218 0.31 1.87 12.74
C ARG A 218 0.38 0.36 12.90
N LYS A 219 1.41 -0.30 12.31
CA LYS A 219 1.57 -1.76 12.34
C LYS A 219 1.75 -2.30 13.75
N ARG A 220 1.39 -3.59 13.92
CA ARG A 220 1.38 -4.28 15.22
C ARG A 220 2.77 -4.34 15.86
N PHE A 221 3.84 -4.59 15.09
CA PHE A 221 5.21 -4.64 15.61
C PHE A 221 5.63 -3.34 16.31
N ILE A 222 5.17 -2.17 15.81
CA ILE A 222 5.39 -0.87 16.49
C ILE A 222 4.67 -0.85 17.84
N GLY A 223 3.43 -1.34 17.87
CA GLY A 223 2.66 -1.41 19.12
C GLY A 223 3.28 -2.33 20.16
N GLU A 224 3.86 -3.46 19.73
CA GLU A 224 4.55 -4.40 20.61
C GLU A 224 5.80 -3.76 21.23
N ILE A 225 6.61 -3.04 20.45
CA ILE A 225 7.81 -2.34 20.93
C ILE A 225 7.44 -1.23 21.90
N LEU A 226 6.44 -0.42 21.56
CA LEU A 226 6.01 0.74 22.35
C LEU A 226 5.08 0.37 23.52
N LYS A 227 4.66 -0.89 23.63
CA LYS A 227 3.61 -1.36 24.55
C LYS A 227 2.30 -0.55 24.39
N GLU A 228 1.98 -0.18 23.13
CA GLU A 228 0.80 0.62 22.78
C GLU A 228 -0.19 -0.16 21.92
N ASN A 229 -1.34 -0.47 22.49
CA ASN A 229 -2.38 -1.26 21.82
C ASN A 229 -3.22 -0.44 20.83
N ARG A 230 -3.38 0.88 21.09
CA ARG A 230 -4.17 1.77 20.25
C ARG A 230 -3.41 2.12 18.98
N ALA A 231 -3.89 1.66 17.83
CA ALA A 231 -3.22 1.87 16.54
C ALA A 231 -2.95 3.36 16.21
N LYS A 232 -3.90 4.25 16.56
CA LYS A 232 -3.77 5.70 16.33
C LYS A 232 -2.66 6.33 17.18
N ALA A 233 -2.33 5.77 18.34
CA ALA A 233 -1.29 6.29 19.23
C ALA A 233 0.14 5.90 18.81
N ARG A 234 0.30 5.08 17.75
CA ARG A 234 1.60 4.62 17.24
C ARG A 234 2.27 5.59 16.26
N SER A 235 1.82 6.84 16.19
CA SER A 235 2.28 7.80 15.17
C SER A 235 3.78 8.08 15.26
N TRP A 236 4.35 8.24 16.45
CA TRP A 236 5.80 8.47 16.62
C TRP A 236 6.65 7.26 16.24
N GLY A 237 6.21 6.04 16.59
CA GLY A 237 6.88 4.82 16.13
C GLY A 237 6.74 4.63 14.62
N THR A 238 5.61 5.05 14.03
CA THR A 238 5.45 5.09 12.58
C THR A 238 6.45 6.07 11.95
N ALA A 239 6.62 7.28 12.51
CA ALA A 239 7.58 8.26 12.03
C ALA A 239 9.02 7.72 12.03
N ALA A 240 9.44 7.08 13.13
CA ALA A 240 10.76 6.44 13.21
C ALA A 240 10.94 5.36 12.14
N ALA A 241 9.94 4.50 11.93
CA ALA A 241 9.98 3.46 10.90
C ALA A 241 9.97 4.05 9.47
N VAL A 242 9.28 5.17 9.24
CA VAL A 242 9.30 5.92 7.96
C VAL A 242 10.69 6.49 7.69
N CYS A 243 11.33 7.13 8.69
CA CYS A 243 12.71 7.62 8.55
C CYS A 243 13.67 6.48 8.18
N LYS A 244 13.58 5.33 8.89
CA LYS A 244 14.41 4.16 8.58
C LYS A 244 14.15 3.61 7.18
N ALA A 245 12.89 3.59 6.73
CA ALA A 245 12.53 3.15 5.40
C ALA A 245 13.14 4.06 4.31
N ILE A 246 13.06 5.37 4.48
CA ILE A 246 13.63 6.35 3.54
C ILE A 246 15.16 6.23 3.49
N ALA A 247 15.82 6.17 4.65
CA ALA A 247 17.27 5.92 4.73
C ALA A 247 17.68 4.59 4.08
N GLY A 248 16.78 3.59 4.05
CA GLY A 248 16.95 2.30 3.38
C GLY A 248 16.58 2.28 1.90
N GLY A 249 16.24 3.43 1.29
CA GLY A 249 15.97 3.53 -0.14
C GLY A 249 14.48 3.43 -0.54
N ALA A 250 13.54 3.56 0.41
CA ALA A 250 12.13 3.61 0.08
C ALA A 250 11.83 4.81 -0.85
N ALA A 251 11.16 4.54 -1.96
CA ALA A 251 10.72 5.55 -2.92
C ALA A 251 9.32 6.10 -2.59
N MET A 252 8.56 5.34 -1.82
CA MET A 252 7.21 5.68 -1.39
C MET A 252 6.92 5.09 -0.02
N VAL A 253 6.15 5.83 0.80
CA VAL A 253 5.62 5.33 2.07
C VAL A 253 4.10 5.35 2.05
N ARG A 254 3.48 4.26 2.54
CA ARG A 254 2.02 4.12 2.66
C ARG A 254 1.60 4.38 4.10
N VAL A 255 0.82 5.45 4.33
CA VAL A 255 0.57 5.99 5.67
C VAL A 255 -0.88 6.44 5.88
N HIS A 256 -1.36 6.42 7.14
CA HIS A 256 -2.66 6.94 7.53
C HIS A 256 -2.61 8.44 7.88
N ASP A 257 -1.50 8.90 8.49
CA ASP A 257 -1.34 10.26 9.02
C ASP A 257 -0.51 11.11 8.03
N VAL A 258 -1.13 11.44 6.87
CA VAL A 258 -0.44 12.07 5.74
C VAL A 258 0.24 13.38 6.13
N ALA A 259 -0.43 14.30 6.84
CA ALA A 259 0.11 15.61 7.16
C ALA A 259 1.45 15.55 7.91
N SER A 260 1.52 14.74 8.98
CA SER A 260 2.75 14.59 9.75
C SER A 260 3.80 13.78 9.00
N MET A 261 3.41 12.70 8.31
CA MET A 261 4.36 11.86 7.58
C MET A 261 4.94 12.57 6.35
N ARG A 262 4.21 13.52 5.74
CA ARG A 262 4.77 14.38 4.68
C ARG A 262 5.95 15.21 5.17
N GLN A 263 5.83 15.83 6.36
CA GLN A 263 6.93 16.57 6.97
C GLN A 263 8.11 15.68 7.33
N ILE A 264 7.82 14.48 7.86
CA ILE A 264 8.84 13.47 8.16
C ILE A 264 9.59 13.06 6.87
N CYS A 265 8.89 12.83 5.76
CA CYS A 265 9.51 12.50 4.49
C CYS A 265 10.42 13.63 4.00
N GLN A 266 9.95 14.88 4.04
CA GLN A 266 10.76 16.04 3.64
C GLN A 266 12.05 16.17 4.46
N MET A 267 11.96 15.98 5.77
CA MET A 267 13.14 16.01 6.64
C MET A 267 14.07 14.84 6.41
N ALA A 268 13.52 13.63 6.25
CA ALA A 268 14.30 12.42 5.98
C ALA A 268 15.01 12.50 4.61
N ASP A 269 14.33 12.99 3.57
CA ASP A 269 14.94 13.19 2.24
C ASP A 269 16.11 14.19 2.30
N ALA A 270 16.03 15.22 3.16
CA ALA A 270 17.12 16.17 3.36
C ALA A 270 18.30 15.58 4.15
N LEU A 271 18.01 14.68 5.12
CA LEU A 271 19.06 14.00 5.91
C LEU A 271 19.76 12.88 5.13
N TRP A 272 19.01 12.17 4.27
CA TRP A 272 19.49 11.05 3.45
C TRP A 272 19.14 11.29 1.98
N PRO A 273 19.84 12.21 1.30
CA PRO A 273 19.58 12.48 -0.10
C PRO A 273 19.89 11.23 -0.93
N ASN A 274 18.85 10.60 -1.45
CA ASN A 274 19.00 9.50 -2.40
C ASN A 274 19.43 10.10 -3.75
N GLU A 275 20.68 9.90 -4.14
CA GLU A 275 21.12 10.19 -5.48
C GLU A 275 20.41 9.25 -6.47
N ILE A 276 19.87 9.82 -7.55
CA ILE A 276 19.33 9.01 -8.64
C ILE A 276 20.55 8.48 -9.37
N ALA A 277 20.80 7.16 -9.24
CA ALA A 277 21.80 6.48 -10.07
C ALA A 277 21.37 6.44 -11.53
#